data_4902a90992444da11dddbd849631a36c
#
_entry.id   4902a90992444da11dddbd849631a36c
#
_cell.length_a   1.000
_cell.length_b   1.000
_cell.length_c   1.000
_cell.angle_alpha   90.00
_cell.angle_beta   90.00
_cell.angle_gamma   90.00
#
_symmetry.space_group_name_H-M   'P 1'
#
loop_
_entity.id
_entity.type
_entity.pdbx_description
1 polymer ?
#
loop_
_entity_poly.entity_id
_entity_poly.type
_entity_poly.pdbx_seq_one_letter_code
_entity_poly.pdbx_strand_id
1 'polypeptide(L)' 'MRQILVDERIKMKLTQREVARKLELSEVFVRKIEKGLRNPGRETMLKFEKLYSVSERTLFPDLFFIVNDTKCINDDD' A
#
# COMPACT_ATOMS: atom_id res chain seq x y z
N MET A 1 -10.10 2.28 5.10
CA MET A 1 -9.88 1.43 3.92
C MET A 1 -9.10 2.21 2.89
N ARG A 2 -8.12 1.57 2.30
CA ARG A 2 -7.31 2.23 1.26
C ARG A 2 -7.97 2.05 -0.09
N GLN A 3 -8.96 2.88 -0.35
CA GLN A 3 -9.78 2.74 -1.56
C GLN A 3 -8.97 2.81 -2.84
N ILE A 4 -7.91 3.62 -2.85
CA ILE A 4 -7.10 3.74 -4.07
C ILE A 4 -6.47 2.40 -4.49
N LEU A 5 -6.09 1.57 -3.51
CA LEU A 5 -5.54 0.26 -3.85
C LEU A 5 -6.59 -0.61 -4.51
N VAL A 6 -7.80 -0.56 -4.00
CA VAL A 6 -8.90 -1.33 -4.58
C VAL A 6 -9.20 -0.82 -5.99
N ASP A 7 -9.23 0.50 -6.16
CA ASP A 7 -9.53 1.10 -7.44
C ASP A 7 -8.50 0.73 -8.50
N GLU A 8 -7.22 0.80 -8.14
CA GLU A 8 -6.16 0.46 -9.09
C GLU A 8 -6.21 -1.02 -9.45
N ARG A 9 -6.50 -1.87 -8.47
CA ARG A 9 -6.60 -3.29 -8.72
C ARG A 9 -7.75 -3.59 -9.68
N ILE A 10 -8.88 -2.95 -9.46
CA ILE A 10 -10.05 -3.17 -10.31
C ILE A 10 -9.81 -2.64 -11.72
N LYS A 11 -9.10 -1.51 -11.84
CA LYS A 11 -8.76 -0.98 -13.16
C LYS A 11 -7.95 -2.00 -13.97
N MET A 12 -7.10 -2.76 -13.31
CA MET A 12 -6.31 -3.77 -13.98
C MET A 12 -7.04 -5.10 -14.08
N LYS A 13 -8.27 -5.16 -13.59
CA LYS A 13 -9.10 -6.37 -13.63
C LYS A 13 -8.44 -7.54 -12.90
N LEU A 14 -7.82 -7.24 -11.77
CA LEU A 14 -7.15 -8.24 -10.96
C LEU A 14 -7.94 -8.53 -9.70
N THR A 15 -7.92 -9.81 -9.27
CA THR A 15 -8.45 -10.18 -7.98
C THR A 15 -7.36 -9.98 -6.92
N GLN A 16 -7.77 -9.99 -5.65
CA GLN A 16 -6.79 -9.92 -4.56
C GLN A 16 -5.80 -11.07 -4.64
N ARG A 17 -6.29 -12.23 -5.04
CA ARG A 17 -5.44 -13.41 -5.16
C ARG A 17 -4.40 -13.22 -6.26
N GLU A 18 -4.80 -12.63 -7.38
CA GLU A 18 -3.86 -12.39 -8.46
C GLU A 18 -2.80 -11.36 -8.07
N VAL A 19 -3.20 -10.32 -7.35
CA VAL A 19 -2.24 -9.34 -6.88
C VAL A 19 -1.26 -9.99 -5.91
N ALA A 20 -1.78 -10.81 -5.00
CA ALA A 20 -0.92 -11.50 -4.04
C ALA A 20 0.12 -12.36 -4.77
N ARG A 21 -0.31 -13.06 -5.80
CA ARG A 21 0.61 -13.90 -6.55
C ARG A 21 1.68 -13.07 -7.26
N LYS A 22 1.26 -11.96 -7.88
CA LYS A 22 2.22 -11.12 -8.59
C LYS A 22 3.23 -10.48 -7.66
N LEU A 23 2.83 -10.15 -6.45
CA LEU A 23 3.71 -9.49 -5.49
C LEU A 23 4.38 -10.48 -4.54
N GLU A 24 4.07 -11.76 -4.69
CA GLU A 24 4.64 -12.82 -3.83
C GLU A 24 4.24 -12.59 -2.38
N LEU A 25 2.97 -12.27 -2.17
CA LEU A 25 2.39 -12.06 -0.84
C LEU A 25 1.23 -13.03 -0.67
N SER A 26 0.75 -13.16 0.57
CA SER A 26 -0.45 -13.96 0.79
C SER A 26 -1.69 -13.13 0.44
N GLU A 27 -2.73 -13.81 0.04
CA GLU A 27 -3.99 -13.13 -0.27
C GLU A 27 -4.54 -12.44 0.97
N VAL A 28 -4.39 -13.07 2.14
CA VAL A 28 -4.86 -12.48 3.39
C VAL A 28 -4.14 -11.17 3.66
N PHE A 29 -2.83 -11.13 3.42
CA PHE A 29 -2.06 -9.92 3.64
C PHE A 29 -2.51 -8.80 2.71
N VAL A 30 -2.72 -9.11 1.43
CA VAL A 30 -3.21 -8.12 0.47
C VAL A 30 -4.56 -7.57 0.92
N ARG A 31 -5.46 -8.45 1.34
CA ARG A 31 -6.78 -8.03 1.79
C ARG A 31 -6.69 -7.10 3.00
N LYS A 32 -5.82 -7.44 3.96
CA LYS A 32 -5.68 -6.62 5.15
C LYS A 32 -5.04 -5.27 4.86
N ILE A 33 -4.10 -5.24 3.92
CA ILE A 33 -3.50 -3.97 3.50
C ILE A 33 -4.57 -3.08 2.86
N GLU A 34 -5.39 -3.64 2.00
CA GLU A 34 -6.44 -2.85 1.35
C GLU A 34 -7.45 -2.32 2.36
N LYS A 35 -7.74 -3.10 3.40
CA LYS A 35 -8.67 -2.66 4.43
C LYS A 35 -8.06 -1.71 5.45
N GLY A 36 -6.75 -1.52 5.39
CA GLY A 36 -6.08 -0.65 6.36
C GLY A 36 -5.80 -1.31 7.68
N LEU A 37 -5.95 -2.63 7.76
CA LEU A 37 -5.70 -3.38 9.00
C LEU A 37 -4.23 -3.71 9.21
N ARG A 38 -3.45 -3.69 8.15
CA ARG A 38 -2.01 -3.93 8.23
C ARG A 38 -1.30 -2.89 7.39
N ASN A 39 -0.11 -2.52 7.83
CA ASN A 39 0.69 -1.55 7.10
C ASN A 39 1.85 -2.28 6.43
N PRO A 40 2.03 -2.10 5.12
CA PRO A 40 3.14 -2.74 4.43
C PRO A 40 4.44 -2.05 4.76
N GLY A 41 5.54 -2.81 4.72
CA GLY A 41 6.86 -2.22 4.83
C GLY A 41 7.22 -1.52 3.53
N ARG A 42 8.38 -0.85 3.55
CA ARG A 42 8.83 -0.09 2.39
C ARG A 42 8.94 -0.94 1.14
N GLU A 43 9.53 -2.12 1.30
CA GLU A 43 9.73 -3.01 0.16
C GLU A 43 8.40 -3.42 -0.46
N THR A 44 7.43 -3.71 0.37
CA THR A 44 6.11 -4.10 -0.12
C THR A 44 5.42 -2.94 -0.82
N MET A 45 5.56 -1.73 -0.26
CA MET A 45 4.98 -0.56 -0.92
C MET A 45 5.57 -0.35 -2.31
N LEU A 46 6.87 -0.59 -2.48
CA LEU A 46 7.50 -0.48 -3.79
C LEU A 46 6.98 -1.52 -4.77
N LYS A 47 6.63 -2.71 -4.28
CA LYS A 47 6.03 -3.73 -5.12
C LYS A 47 4.68 -3.26 -5.66
N PHE A 48 3.87 -2.65 -4.81
CA PHE A 48 2.59 -2.10 -5.25
C PHE A 48 2.80 -0.97 -6.25
N GLU A 49 3.78 -0.11 -6.00
CA GLU A 49 4.06 0.99 -6.91
C GLU A 49 4.41 0.48 -8.30
N LYS A 50 5.24 -0.55 -8.37
CA LYS A 50 5.62 -1.11 -9.66
C LYS A 50 4.45 -1.76 -10.37
N LEU A 51 3.60 -2.44 -9.62
CA LEU A 51 2.46 -3.13 -10.21
C LEU A 51 1.45 -2.15 -10.80
N TYR A 52 1.10 -1.12 -10.03
CA TYR A 52 0.04 -0.19 -10.43
C TYR A 52 0.58 1.03 -11.19
N SER A 53 1.88 1.22 -11.20
CA SER A 53 2.52 2.40 -11.82
C SER A 53 1.99 3.70 -11.21
N VAL A 54 1.78 3.67 -9.90
CA VAL A 54 1.31 4.81 -9.12
C VAL A 54 2.24 4.96 -7.94
N SER A 55 2.64 6.18 -7.62
CA SER A 55 3.62 6.39 -6.57
C SER A 55 3.13 5.86 -5.21
N GLU A 56 4.08 5.39 -4.39
CA GLU A 56 3.73 4.85 -3.09
C GLU A 56 3.07 5.91 -2.20
N ARG A 57 3.40 7.17 -2.39
CA ARG A 57 2.77 8.24 -1.62
C ARG A 57 1.30 8.38 -1.96
N THR A 58 0.95 8.14 -3.21
CA THR A 58 -0.44 8.17 -3.64
C THR A 58 -1.20 6.93 -3.18
N LEU A 59 -0.53 5.78 -3.22
CA LEU A 59 -1.17 4.53 -2.80
C LEU A 59 -1.36 4.45 -1.29
N PHE A 60 -0.42 4.99 -0.53
CA PHE A 60 -0.41 4.89 0.93
C PHE A 60 -0.24 6.27 1.56
N PRO A 61 -1.15 7.21 1.28
CA PRO A 61 -0.98 8.57 1.79
C PRO A 61 -1.03 8.65 3.31
N ASP A 62 -1.77 7.75 3.93
CA ASP A 62 -1.87 7.75 5.38
C ASP A 62 -0.52 7.47 6.05
N LEU A 63 0.29 6.63 5.44
CA LEU A 63 1.59 6.31 6.01
C LEU A 63 2.57 7.46 5.87
N PHE A 64 2.56 8.13 4.73
CA PHE A 64 3.49 9.22 4.50
C PHE A 64 3.08 10.50 5.23
N PHE A 65 1.79 10.70 5.38
CA PHE A 65 1.30 11.85 6.13
C PHE A 65 1.75 11.77 7.59
N ILE A 66 1.64 10.60 8.17
CA ILE A 66 2.06 10.41 9.56
C ILE A 66 3.54 10.65 9.73
N VAL A 67 4.35 10.18 8.79
CA VAL A 67 5.79 10.39 8.85
C VAL A 67 6.11 11.88 8.80
N ASN A 68 5.43 12.61 7.94
CA ASN A 68 5.67 14.04 7.83
C ASN A 68 5.35 14.77 9.13
N ASP A 69 4.31 14.35 9.79
CA ASP A 69 3.96 14.95 11.07
C ASP A 69 5.02 14.72 12.12
N THR A 70 5.51 13.52 12.17
CA THR A 70 6.46 13.19 13.21
C THR A 70 7.79 13.86 13.02
N LYS A 71 8.17 14.09 11.82
CA LYS A 71 9.48 14.65 11.62
C LYS A 71 9.58 16.03 12.21
N CYS A 72 8.53 16.58 12.47
CA CYS A 72 8.58 17.83 13.14
C CYS A 72 9.18 17.69 14.49
N ILE A 73 9.22 16.56 14.91
CA ILE A 73 9.71 16.28 16.18
C ILE A 73 11.02 15.68 16.17
N ASN A 74 10.85 15.03 15.70
CA ASN A 74 11.58 14.75 15.77
C ASN A 74 12.32 14.44 15.98
N ASP A 75 12.29 14.23 16.09
CA ASP A 75 12.70 14.05 16.10
C ASP A 75 13.10 13.66 16.43
N ASP A 76 12.92 13.55 16.76
CA ASP A 76 12.95 13.39 17.01
C ASP A 76 13.05 13.15 17.31
N ASP A 77 13.02 13.12 17.63
CA ASP A 77 12.74 13.11 17.81
C ASP A 77 12.63 12.90 17.96
#